data_1f3e388af99ba677203f21618efbd429
#
_entry.id   1f3e388af99ba677203f21618efbd429
#
_cell.length_a   1.000
_cell.length_b   1.000
_cell.length_c   1.000
_cell.angle_alpha   90.00
_cell.angle_beta   90.00
_cell.angle_gamma   90.00
#
_symmetry.space_group_name_H-M   'P 1'
#
loop_
_entity.id
_entity.type
_entity.pdbx_description
1 polymer ?
#
loop_
_entity_poly.entity_id
_entity_poly.type
_entity_poly.pdbx_seq_one_letter_code
_entity_poly.pdbx_strand_id
1 'polypeptide(L)'
;WMYDPATGQDRQLTQHADFDVMSLDAGHGVVVYEQAGYLHEWDAGTGATRQLDIQAAGDQNWARSRWEDVGGNQLTNARLSPTGKRALFQHRGDIFTVPVEQGSWRNLTQSPGVADRHPVWSPDGEQIAWFNDESGEYGLVIADQDGGNTRRIEISEPSFYFVPTWSPDG
;
A
#
# COMPACT_ATOMS: atom_id res chain seq x y z
N TRP A 1 -6.55 -32.34 -8.26
CA TRP A 1 -6.83 -33.67 -8.82
C TRP A 1 -7.68 -34.47 -7.87
N MET A 2 -8.52 -35.31 -8.38
CA MET A 2 -9.33 -36.28 -7.62
C MET A 2 -8.93 -37.70 -8.08
N TYR A 3 -8.66 -38.57 -7.11
CA TYR A 3 -8.42 -39.98 -7.36
C TYR A 3 -9.69 -40.78 -7.04
N ASP A 4 -10.12 -41.65 -7.95
CA ASP A 4 -11.20 -42.58 -7.72
C ASP A 4 -10.64 -43.97 -7.40
N PRO A 5 -10.77 -44.46 -6.15
CA PRO A 5 -10.23 -45.75 -5.76
C PRO A 5 -10.96 -46.95 -6.38
N ALA A 6 -12.18 -46.77 -6.87
CA ALA A 6 -12.95 -47.85 -7.48
C ALA A 6 -12.50 -48.12 -8.93
N THR A 7 -12.07 -47.08 -9.63
CA THR A 7 -11.63 -47.18 -11.03
C THR A 7 -10.11 -47.08 -11.18
N GLY A 8 -9.41 -46.60 -10.14
CA GLY A 8 -7.94 -46.31 -10.18
C GLY A 8 -7.58 -45.14 -11.07
N GLN A 9 -8.52 -44.27 -11.38
CA GLN A 9 -8.30 -43.15 -12.29
C GLN A 9 -8.17 -41.81 -11.56
N ASP A 10 -7.30 -40.94 -12.07
CA ASP A 10 -7.17 -39.54 -11.66
C ASP A 10 -7.95 -38.64 -12.61
N ARG A 11 -8.60 -37.63 -12.05
CA ARG A 11 -9.25 -36.57 -12.81
C ARG A 11 -8.83 -35.18 -12.29
N GLN A 12 -8.41 -34.31 -13.21
CA GLN A 12 -8.18 -32.93 -12.88
C GLN A 12 -9.51 -32.19 -12.70
N LEU A 13 -9.69 -31.52 -11.55
CA LEU A 13 -10.90 -30.78 -11.21
C LEU A 13 -10.80 -29.29 -11.48
N THR A 14 -9.59 -28.72 -11.32
CA THR A 14 -9.33 -27.28 -11.46
C THR A 14 -8.15 -27.04 -12.39
N GLN A 15 -8.10 -25.87 -13.03
CA GLN A 15 -7.07 -25.52 -14.01
C GLN A 15 -6.33 -24.22 -13.63
N HIS A 16 -6.04 -24.04 -12.34
CA HIS A 16 -5.19 -22.94 -11.91
C HIS A 16 -3.75 -23.18 -12.38
N ALA A 17 -3.12 -22.13 -12.90
CA ALA A 17 -1.77 -22.17 -13.46
C ALA A 17 -0.78 -21.26 -12.72
N ASP A 18 -1.26 -20.25 -11.99
CA ASP A 18 -0.42 -19.20 -11.43
C ASP A 18 0.10 -19.51 -10.03
N PHE A 19 -0.75 -20.11 -9.19
CA PHE A 19 -0.40 -20.44 -7.80
C PHE A 19 -0.94 -21.82 -7.41
N ASP A 20 -0.26 -22.46 -6.46
CA ASP A 20 -0.67 -23.74 -5.91
C ASP A 20 -1.96 -23.64 -5.09
N VAL A 21 -2.70 -24.75 -5.02
CA VAL A 21 -3.81 -24.93 -4.06
C VAL A 21 -3.20 -25.28 -2.71
N MET A 22 -3.43 -24.46 -1.69
CA MET A 22 -2.75 -24.58 -0.40
C MET A 22 -3.50 -25.48 0.57
N SER A 23 -4.80 -25.32 0.69
CA SER A 23 -5.64 -26.07 1.64
C SER A 23 -6.95 -26.43 0.97
N LEU A 24 -7.54 -27.55 1.40
CA LEU A 24 -8.86 -27.94 0.93
C LEU A 24 -9.63 -28.65 2.03
N ASP A 25 -10.95 -28.52 1.99
CA ASP A 25 -11.90 -29.28 2.78
C ASP A 25 -13.10 -29.64 1.92
N ALA A 26 -13.77 -30.75 2.23
CA ALA A 26 -14.86 -31.27 1.43
C ALA A 26 -16.04 -31.66 2.29
N GLY A 27 -17.25 -31.36 1.82
CA GLY A 27 -18.48 -31.76 2.49
C GLY A 27 -19.71 -31.51 1.61
N HIS A 28 -20.75 -32.28 1.76
CA HIS A 28 -22.04 -32.09 1.11
C HIS A 28 -21.99 -31.92 -0.42
N GLY A 29 -21.02 -32.57 -1.07
CA GLY A 29 -20.88 -32.50 -2.53
C GLY A 29 -20.12 -31.27 -3.03
N VAL A 30 -19.51 -30.49 -2.17
CA VAL A 30 -18.64 -29.38 -2.54
C VAL A 30 -17.25 -29.57 -1.95
N VAL A 31 -16.25 -28.99 -2.62
CA VAL A 31 -14.87 -28.87 -2.13
C VAL A 31 -14.55 -27.38 -2.04
N VAL A 32 -14.17 -26.92 -0.86
CA VAL A 32 -13.67 -25.57 -0.67
C VAL A 32 -12.15 -25.62 -0.57
N TYR A 33 -11.46 -24.72 -1.23
CA TYR A 33 -10.01 -24.70 -1.26
C TYR A 33 -9.47 -23.26 -1.37
N GLU A 34 -8.23 -23.07 -0.95
CA GLU A 34 -7.51 -21.80 -1.05
C GLU A 34 -6.56 -21.82 -2.27
N GLN A 35 -6.60 -20.73 -3.04
CA GLN A 35 -5.66 -20.51 -4.13
C GLN A 35 -5.42 -19.00 -4.29
N ALA A 36 -4.17 -18.59 -4.36
CA ALA A 36 -3.76 -17.18 -4.51
C ALA A 36 -4.34 -16.22 -3.45
N GLY A 37 -4.57 -16.71 -2.20
CA GLY A 37 -5.17 -15.90 -1.12
C GLY A 37 -6.69 -15.76 -1.18
N TYR A 38 -7.34 -16.44 -2.12
CA TYR A 38 -8.80 -16.47 -2.25
C TYR A 38 -9.35 -17.85 -1.92
N LEU A 39 -10.58 -17.89 -1.41
CA LEU A 39 -11.33 -19.14 -1.25
C LEU A 39 -12.17 -19.42 -2.50
N HIS A 40 -12.10 -20.65 -2.92
CA HIS A 40 -12.82 -21.17 -4.07
C HIS A 40 -13.69 -22.36 -3.67
N GLU A 41 -14.79 -22.54 -4.39
CA GLU A 41 -15.68 -23.69 -4.25
C GLU A 41 -15.73 -24.44 -5.58
N TRP A 42 -15.56 -25.76 -5.51
CA TRP A 42 -15.84 -26.67 -6.62
C TRP A 42 -17.03 -27.53 -6.26
N ASP A 43 -18.04 -27.57 -7.12
CA ASP A 43 -19.27 -28.33 -6.95
C ASP A 43 -19.20 -29.66 -7.68
N ALA A 44 -19.37 -30.77 -6.97
CA ALA A 44 -19.26 -32.12 -7.54
C ALA A 44 -20.40 -32.49 -8.48
N GLY A 45 -21.59 -31.90 -8.30
CA GLY A 45 -22.77 -32.17 -9.12
C GLY A 45 -22.69 -31.49 -10.49
N THR A 46 -22.12 -30.28 -10.55
CA THR A 46 -22.01 -29.48 -11.76
C THR A 46 -20.62 -29.49 -12.38
N GLY A 47 -19.59 -29.78 -11.58
CA GLY A 47 -18.20 -29.64 -11.97
C GLY A 47 -17.71 -28.19 -12.08
N ALA A 48 -18.54 -27.23 -11.65
CA ALA A 48 -18.22 -25.81 -11.74
C ALA A 48 -17.33 -25.36 -10.58
N THR A 49 -16.45 -24.40 -10.86
CA THR A 49 -15.62 -23.71 -9.86
C THR A 49 -16.05 -22.25 -9.79
N ARG A 50 -16.13 -21.71 -8.58
CA ARG A 50 -16.34 -20.27 -8.36
C ARG A 50 -15.46 -19.76 -7.22
N GLN A 51 -15.03 -18.52 -7.32
CA GLN A 51 -14.43 -17.81 -6.20
C GLN A 51 -15.52 -17.37 -5.22
N LEU A 52 -15.24 -17.51 -3.93
CA LEU A 52 -16.16 -17.05 -2.88
C LEU A 52 -15.84 -15.61 -2.53
N ASP A 53 -16.83 -14.73 -2.63
CA ASP A 53 -16.75 -13.37 -2.10
C ASP A 53 -17.13 -13.39 -0.62
N ILE A 54 -16.12 -13.32 0.24
CA ILE A 54 -16.29 -13.36 1.68
C ILE A 54 -16.11 -11.98 2.26
N GLN A 55 -17.16 -11.41 2.80
CA GLN A 55 -17.14 -10.15 3.51
C GLN A 55 -17.19 -10.42 5.03
N ALA A 56 -16.09 -10.12 5.71
CA ALA A 56 -16.03 -10.20 7.16
C ALA A 56 -16.28 -8.81 7.77
N ALA A 57 -17.46 -8.62 8.33
CA ALA A 57 -17.76 -7.42 9.12
C ALA A 57 -17.26 -7.64 10.55
N GLY A 58 -16.19 -6.98 10.93
CA GLY A 58 -15.62 -7.00 12.27
C GLY A 58 -15.47 -5.59 12.84
N ASP A 59 -15.50 -5.48 14.17
CA ASP A 59 -15.15 -4.25 14.87
C ASP A 59 -13.61 -4.08 14.85
N GLN A 60 -13.09 -3.57 13.75
CA GLN A 60 -11.65 -3.42 13.51
C GLN A 60 -11.10 -2.23 14.31
N ASN A 61 -11.01 -2.39 15.63
CA ASN A 61 -10.54 -1.32 16.52
C ASN A 61 -9.15 -0.77 16.15
N TRP A 62 -8.29 -1.62 15.57
CA TRP A 62 -6.95 -1.22 15.11
C TRP A 62 -6.97 -0.31 13.86
N ALA A 63 -8.05 -0.34 13.06
CA ALA A 63 -8.22 0.50 11.88
C ALA A 63 -8.83 1.88 12.19
N ARG A 64 -9.28 2.10 13.44
CA ARG A 64 -9.84 3.40 13.86
C ARG A 64 -8.73 4.42 14.03
N SER A 65 -8.99 5.66 13.63
CA SER A 65 -8.10 6.79 13.90
C SER A 65 -7.88 6.95 15.40
N ARG A 66 -6.63 7.03 15.81
CA ARG A 66 -6.24 7.25 17.21
C ARG A 66 -4.99 8.12 17.27
N TRP A 67 -4.86 8.83 18.36
CA TRP A 67 -3.60 9.51 18.69
C TRP A 67 -2.57 8.47 19.13
N GLU A 68 -1.36 8.61 18.64
CA GLU A 68 -0.23 7.75 18.99
C GLU A 68 0.99 8.62 19.26
N ASP A 69 1.68 8.33 20.36
CA ASP A 69 2.95 8.97 20.65
C ASP A 69 4.04 8.42 19.74
N VAL A 70 4.59 9.29 18.90
CA VAL A 70 5.64 8.94 17.96
C VAL A 70 7.00 9.13 18.60
N GLY A 71 7.70 8.03 18.86
CA GLY A 71 9.10 8.07 19.32
C GLY A 71 10.04 8.64 18.24
N GLY A 72 11.07 9.37 18.63
CA GLY A 72 12.00 10.01 17.69
C GLY A 72 12.68 9.04 16.70
N ASN A 73 12.80 7.76 17.06
CA ASN A 73 13.33 6.70 16.21
C ASN A 73 12.35 6.22 15.13
N GLN A 74 11.10 6.62 15.17
CA GLN A 74 10.06 6.31 14.17
C GLN A 74 9.94 7.40 13.11
N LEU A 75 10.51 8.58 13.36
CA LEU A 75 10.59 9.67 12.40
C LEU A 75 11.82 9.48 11.51
N THR A 76 11.61 9.49 10.21
CA THR A 76 12.69 9.34 9.24
C THR A 76 12.71 10.50 8.26
N ASN A 77 13.79 10.62 7.48
CA ASN A 77 13.93 11.62 6.41
C ASN A 77 13.65 13.05 6.85
N ALA A 78 14.20 13.45 8.01
CA ALA A 78 14.11 14.82 8.49
C ALA A 78 14.79 15.80 7.53
N ARG A 79 14.08 16.87 7.15
CA ARG A 79 14.57 17.93 6.25
C ARG A 79 14.11 19.29 6.75
N LEU A 80 15.06 20.15 7.05
CA LEU A 80 14.77 21.54 7.41
C LEU A 80 14.47 22.36 6.16
N SER A 81 13.46 23.23 6.25
CA SER A 81 13.17 24.17 5.14
C SER A 81 14.32 25.16 4.93
N PRO A 82 14.51 25.71 3.72
CA PRO A 82 15.56 26.72 3.46
C PRO A 82 15.47 27.93 4.40
N THR A 83 14.27 28.28 4.85
CA THR A 83 14.04 29.37 5.81
C THR A 83 14.32 29.01 7.26
N GLY A 84 14.54 27.72 7.57
CA GLY A 84 14.71 27.22 8.93
C GLY A 84 13.44 27.23 9.80
N LYS A 85 12.28 27.59 9.23
CA LYS A 85 11.04 27.76 10.01
C LYS A 85 10.23 26.48 10.19
N ARG A 86 10.39 25.53 9.30
CA ARG A 86 9.67 24.24 9.33
C ARG A 86 10.60 23.07 9.01
N ALA A 87 10.24 21.90 9.47
CA ALA A 87 10.90 20.64 9.12
C ALA A 87 9.88 19.67 8.52
N LEU A 88 10.32 18.87 7.55
CA LEU A 88 9.60 17.72 7.03
C LEU A 88 10.06 16.47 7.77
N PHE A 89 9.13 15.55 7.97
CA PHE A 89 9.38 14.21 8.48
C PHE A 89 8.54 13.20 7.71
N GLN A 90 9.06 12.01 7.59
CA GLN A 90 8.31 10.85 7.13
C GLN A 90 7.99 9.94 8.32
N HIS A 91 6.74 9.48 8.39
CA HIS A 91 6.30 8.50 9.38
C HIS A 91 5.17 7.63 8.80
N ARG A 92 5.36 6.30 8.82
CA ARG A 92 4.37 5.28 8.41
C ARG A 92 3.75 5.50 7.03
N GLY A 93 4.50 6.02 6.10
CA GLY A 93 4.04 6.28 4.74
C GLY A 93 3.41 7.66 4.53
N ASP A 94 3.29 8.48 5.56
CA ASP A 94 2.82 9.86 5.47
C ASP A 94 3.98 10.86 5.62
N ILE A 95 3.78 12.06 5.07
CA ILE A 95 4.69 13.20 5.18
C ILE A 95 4.09 14.26 6.08
N PHE A 96 4.85 14.64 7.07
CA PHE A 96 4.48 15.67 8.05
C PHE A 96 5.35 16.89 7.93
N THR A 97 4.76 18.07 8.11
CA THR A 97 5.49 19.32 8.32
C THR A 97 5.27 19.84 9.74
N VAL A 98 6.36 20.18 10.39
CA VAL A 98 6.38 20.60 11.79
C VAL A 98 7.06 21.96 11.89
N PRO A 99 6.48 22.98 12.55
CA PRO A 99 7.15 24.25 12.78
C PRO A 99 8.29 24.07 13.79
N VAL A 100 9.38 24.83 13.62
CA VAL A 100 10.54 24.79 14.54
C VAL A 100 10.22 25.47 15.86
N GLU A 101 9.46 26.56 15.85
CA GLU A 101 9.10 27.31 17.06
C GLU A 101 7.61 27.25 17.37
N GLN A 102 6.79 28.03 16.67
CA GLN A 102 5.37 28.18 16.93
C GLN A 102 4.54 27.76 15.74
N GLY A 103 3.37 27.16 16.01
CA GLY A 103 2.40 26.73 15.02
C GLY A 103 2.03 25.25 15.19
N SER A 104 1.14 24.79 14.31
CA SER A 104 0.68 23.40 14.33
C SER A 104 1.47 22.55 13.35
N TRP A 105 1.71 21.30 13.69
CA TRP A 105 2.14 20.28 12.74
C TRP A 105 0.98 19.93 11.80
N ARG A 106 1.31 19.45 10.62
CA ARG A 106 0.32 18.99 9.62
C ARG A 106 0.78 17.69 8.98
N ASN A 107 -0.15 16.76 8.78
CA ASN A 107 0.03 15.69 7.83
C ASN A 107 -0.31 16.24 6.43
N LEU A 108 0.64 16.20 5.51
CA LEU A 108 0.50 16.79 4.17
C LEU A 108 -0.14 15.83 3.17
N THR A 109 0.01 14.53 3.37
CA THR A 109 -0.40 13.51 2.39
C THR A 109 -1.75 12.89 2.73
N GLN A 110 -1.98 12.43 3.96
CA GLN A 110 -3.23 11.80 4.42
C GLN A 110 -3.74 10.70 3.47
N SER A 111 -2.83 9.91 2.93
CA SER A 111 -3.07 8.92 1.88
C SER A 111 -3.07 7.49 2.44
N PRO A 112 -4.20 6.98 2.99
CA PRO A 112 -4.23 5.64 3.59
C PRO A 112 -3.93 4.56 2.55
N GLY A 113 -3.01 3.65 2.90
CA GLY A 113 -2.59 2.56 2.02
C GLY A 113 -1.54 2.94 0.98
N VAL A 114 -1.05 4.17 0.99
CA VAL A 114 0.00 4.68 0.09
C VAL A 114 1.28 4.92 0.89
N ALA A 115 2.43 4.73 0.25
CA ALA A 115 3.72 5.01 0.86
C ALA A 115 4.34 6.28 0.26
N ASP A 116 4.15 7.40 0.95
CA ASP A 116 4.81 8.67 0.65
C ASP A 116 6.17 8.71 1.32
N ARG A 117 7.25 8.92 0.54
CA ARG A 117 8.63 8.71 1.00
C ARG A 117 9.59 9.79 0.52
N HIS A 118 10.63 10.00 1.31
CA HIS A 118 11.79 10.85 0.98
C HIS A 118 11.42 12.29 0.62
N PRO A 119 10.70 13.03 1.50
CA PRO A 119 10.32 14.41 1.22
C PRO A 119 11.55 15.33 1.16
N VAL A 120 11.54 16.26 0.22
CA VAL A 120 12.56 17.31 0.08
C VAL A 120 11.91 18.66 -0.21
N TRP A 121 12.52 19.72 0.30
CA TRP A 121 12.14 21.10 -0.01
C TRP A 121 12.72 21.56 -1.33
N SER A 122 11.97 22.36 -2.06
CA SER A 122 12.52 23.18 -3.14
C SER A 122 13.52 24.22 -2.60
N PRO A 123 14.47 24.73 -3.40
CA PRO A 123 15.48 25.69 -2.95
C PRO A 123 14.89 26.99 -2.38
N ASP A 124 13.74 27.44 -2.88
CA ASP A 124 13.01 28.61 -2.40
C ASP A 124 12.14 28.30 -1.15
N GLY A 125 11.87 27.01 -0.89
CA GLY A 125 11.03 26.55 0.22
C GLY A 125 9.53 26.70 -0.03
N GLU A 126 9.10 26.99 -1.24
CA GLU A 126 7.68 27.15 -1.59
C GLU A 126 7.02 25.81 -1.93
N GLN A 127 7.80 24.84 -2.42
CA GLN A 127 7.33 23.52 -2.78
C GLN A 127 8.05 22.40 -2.01
N ILE A 128 7.41 21.25 -2.02
CA ILE A 128 7.97 19.97 -1.55
C ILE A 128 7.80 18.91 -2.64
N ALA A 129 8.74 17.97 -2.71
CA ALA A 129 8.64 16.81 -3.58
C ALA A 129 8.90 15.54 -2.79
N TRP A 130 8.23 14.45 -3.19
CA TRP A 130 8.40 13.12 -2.58
C TRP A 130 8.05 12.02 -3.56
N PHE A 131 8.45 10.79 -3.28
CA PHE A 131 7.99 9.63 -4.03
C PHE A 131 6.73 9.03 -3.40
N ASN A 132 5.84 8.51 -4.25
CA ASN A 132 4.53 7.97 -3.91
C ASN A 132 4.22 6.74 -4.76
N ASP A 133 3.63 5.69 -4.17
CA ASP A 133 3.30 4.43 -4.83
C ASP A 133 1.80 4.23 -5.09
N GLU A 134 1.00 5.28 -5.09
CA GLU A 134 -0.46 5.24 -5.24
C GLU A 134 -0.92 4.50 -6.50
N SER A 135 -0.19 4.58 -7.60
CA SER A 135 -0.52 3.88 -8.85
C SER A 135 -0.07 2.42 -8.89
N GLY A 136 0.51 1.90 -7.80
CA GLY A 136 1.16 0.59 -7.76
C GLY A 136 2.65 0.63 -8.12
N GLU A 137 3.13 1.76 -8.66
CA GLU A 137 4.54 2.04 -8.97
C GLU A 137 4.92 3.43 -8.45
N TYR A 138 6.21 3.64 -8.20
CA TYR A 138 6.67 4.93 -7.71
C TYR A 138 6.52 6.03 -8.75
N GLY A 139 5.85 7.11 -8.36
CA GLY A 139 5.80 8.38 -9.06
C GLY A 139 6.39 9.49 -8.21
N LEU A 140 6.82 10.58 -8.84
CA LEU A 140 7.26 11.78 -8.15
C LEU A 140 6.05 12.71 -7.96
N VAL A 141 5.81 13.11 -6.72
CA VAL A 141 4.77 14.07 -6.37
C VAL A 141 5.42 15.40 -5.99
N ILE A 142 4.81 16.46 -6.43
CA ILE A 142 5.20 17.83 -6.08
C ILE A 142 3.95 18.57 -5.59
N ALA A 143 4.08 19.29 -4.49
CA ALA A 143 3.00 20.09 -3.90
C ALA A 143 3.56 21.40 -3.32
N ASP A 144 2.67 22.33 -3.02
CA ASP A 144 3.03 23.51 -2.23
C ASP A 144 3.41 23.10 -0.81
N GLN A 145 4.11 23.97 -0.09
CA GLN A 145 4.61 23.71 1.27
C GLN A 145 3.50 23.36 2.28
N ASP A 146 2.26 23.68 2.00
CA ASP A 146 1.10 23.37 2.83
C ASP A 146 0.33 22.10 2.41
N GLY A 147 0.80 21.41 1.36
CA GLY A 147 0.21 20.23 0.76
C GLY A 147 -0.82 20.53 -0.33
N GLY A 148 -1.01 21.81 -0.69
CA GLY A 148 -1.88 22.23 -1.79
C GLY A 148 -1.28 22.01 -3.17
N ASN A 149 -2.11 22.18 -4.22
CA ASN A 149 -1.70 22.15 -5.63
C ASN A 149 -0.85 20.92 -6.02
N THR A 150 -1.21 19.78 -5.47
CA THR A 150 -0.48 18.52 -5.67
C THR A 150 -0.53 18.10 -7.15
N ARG A 151 0.63 17.76 -7.70
CA ARG A 151 0.78 17.17 -9.02
C ARG A 151 1.66 15.92 -8.96
N ARG A 152 1.31 14.89 -9.71
CA ARG A 152 2.08 13.66 -9.83
C ARG A 152 2.75 13.59 -11.21
N ILE A 153 3.98 13.13 -11.22
CA ILE A 153 4.78 12.87 -12.43
C ILE A 153 5.03 11.37 -12.45
N GLU A 154 4.48 10.69 -13.45
CA GLU A 154 4.72 9.26 -13.64
C GLU A 154 6.15 9.03 -14.13
N ILE A 155 6.82 8.05 -13.55
CA ILE A 155 8.16 7.64 -13.94
C ILE A 155 8.03 6.40 -14.80
N SER A 156 8.57 6.42 -16.00
CA SER A 156 8.34 5.40 -17.03
C SER A 156 8.97 4.04 -16.74
N GLU A 157 10.00 3.99 -15.90
CA GLU A 157 10.70 2.75 -15.56
C GLU A 157 10.36 2.32 -14.13
N PRO A 158 9.69 1.16 -13.92
CA PRO A 158 9.47 0.62 -12.59
C PRO A 158 10.80 0.37 -11.87
N SER A 159 10.99 1.02 -10.73
CA SER A 159 12.22 0.90 -9.92
C SER A 159 12.01 1.44 -8.51
N PHE A 160 12.96 1.16 -7.62
CA PHE A 160 13.04 1.85 -6.34
C PHE A 160 13.75 3.19 -6.49
N TYR A 161 13.04 4.25 -6.18
CA TYR A 161 13.55 5.61 -6.20
C TYR A 161 13.78 6.11 -4.78
N PHE A 162 14.90 6.84 -4.60
CA PHE A 162 15.31 7.34 -3.29
C PHE A 162 15.66 8.83 -3.40
N VAL A 163 15.22 9.60 -2.42
CA VAL A 163 15.59 11.00 -2.20
C VAL A 163 15.64 11.83 -3.49
N PRO A 164 14.50 12.40 -3.91
CA PRO A 164 14.51 13.31 -5.07
C PRO A 164 15.40 14.51 -4.76
N THR A 165 15.94 15.11 -5.79
CA THR A 165 16.82 16.30 -5.65
C THR A 165 16.36 17.37 -6.61
N TRP A 166 16.18 18.57 -6.11
CA TRP A 166 15.89 19.73 -6.92
C TRP A 166 17.17 20.24 -7.59
N SER A 167 17.02 20.85 -8.76
CA SER A 167 18.06 21.68 -9.33
C SER A 167 18.24 22.95 -8.49
N PRO A 168 19.42 23.59 -8.51
CA PRO A 168 19.65 24.79 -7.69
C PRO A 168 18.74 25.98 -8.02
N ASP A 169 18.17 25.99 -9.18
CA ASP A 169 17.27 27.03 -9.70
C ASP A 169 15.77 26.66 -9.55
N GLY A 170 15.44 25.48 -9.00
CA GLY A 170 14.07 25.04 -8.70
C GLY A 170 13.47 24.09 -9.72
#